data_a61333bdb943b5c542bd6d28b25420e9
#
_entry.id   a61333bdb943b5c542bd6d28b25420e9
#
_cell.length_a   1.000
_cell.length_b   1.000
_cell.length_c   1.000
_cell.angle_alpha   90.00
_cell.angle_beta   90.00
_cell.angle_gamma   90.00
#
_symmetry.space_group_name_H-M   'P 1'
#
loop_
_entity.id
_entity.type
_entity.pdbx_description
1 polymer ?
#
loop_
_entity_poly.entity_id
_entity_poly.type
_entity_poly.pdbx_seq_one_letter_code
_entity_poly.pdbx_strand_id
1 'polypeptide(L)'
;MYQRPDPKWNSYMWPNQDWYNDSEGFVILEDKVTDLTAFLSSDGMLTWNVPEGDWIISCLEMKTTGVTNTPATPEATGLEVDKMSRKHVSAHFDAYMGEILRRIPEADRKSLKIVVQDSYETGSQNWTDDMLVTF
;
A
#
# COMPACT_ATOMS: atom_id res chain seq x y z
N MET A 1 21.75 10.50 6.41
CA MET A 1 20.83 9.44 5.90
C MET A 1 19.98 9.01 7.09
N TYR A 2 18.69 9.33 7.08
CA TYR A 2 17.78 8.98 8.17
C TYR A 2 17.48 7.48 8.11
N GLN A 3 17.92 6.73 9.11
CA GLN A 3 17.49 5.34 9.28
C GLN A 3 16.13 5.33 9.95
N ARG A 4 15.13 4.90 9.22
CA ARG A 4 13.81 4.63 9.78
C ARG A 4 13.96 3.55 10.85
N PRO A 5 13.56 3.80 12.10
CA PRO A 5 13.47 2.75 13.09
C PRO A 5 12.51 1.65 12.63
N ASP A 6 12.68 0.45 13.14
CA ASP A 6 11.86 -0.72 12.78
C ASP A 6 10.38 -0.35 12.69
N PRO A 7 9.73 -0.55 11.52
CA PRO A 7 8.35 -0.10 11.27
C PRO A 7 7.31 -0.71 12.21
N LYS A 8 7.60 -1.86 12.82
CA LYS A 8 6.61 -2.59 13.62
C LYS A 8 6.18 -1.90 14.91
N TRP A 9 7.06 -1.12 15.53
CA TRP A 9 6.79 -0.67 16.91
C TRP A 9 6.90 0.83 17.13
N ASN A 10 7.48 1.56 16.20
CA ASN A 10 7.83 2.96 16.43
C ASN A 10 6.82 4.00 15.96
N SER A 11 5.82 3.62 15.18
CA SER A 11 4.77 4.56 14.77
C SER A 11 3.89 5.04 15.93
N TYR A 12 3.84 4.28 17.02
CA TYR A 12 3.06 4.63 18.22
C TYR A 12 3.86 5.35 19.30
N MET A 13 5.18 5.32 19.22
CA MET A 13 6.04 5.73 20.33
C MET A 13 6.69 7.11 20.18
N TRP A 14 6.46 7.81 19.08
CA TRP A 14 7.12 9.07 18.80
C TRP A 14 6.12 10.20 18.50
N PRO A 15 5.30 10.62 19.48
CA PRO A 15 4.28 11.62 19.23
C PRO A 15 4.82 13.04 19.01
N ASN A 16 6.09 13.32 19.25
CA ASN A 16 6.62 14.69 19.33
C ASN A 16 7.97 14.88 18.61
N GLN A 17 8.27 14.13 17.56
CA GLN A 17 9.37 14.58 16.72
C GLN A 17 8.85 15.55 15.68
N ASP A 18 9.36 16.77 15.74
CA ASP A 18 9.24 17.75 14.66
C ASP A 18 9.94 17.17 13.41
N TRP A 19 9.23 16.32 12.69
CA TRP A 19 9.67 15.71 11.43
C TRP A 19 9.75 16.73 10.32
N TYR A 20 9.11 17.83 10.52
CA TYR A 20 9.01 18.93 9.61
C TYR A 20 9.89 20.06 10.14
N ASN A 21 11.14 20.05 9.74
CA ASN A 21 11.87 21.29 9.77
C ASN A 21 11.34 22.09 8.59
N ASP A 22 10.32 22.91 8.86
CA ASP A 22 9.65 23.79 7.90
C ASP A 22 10.58 24.92 7.40
N SER A 23 11.87 24.66 7.27
CA SER A 23 12.73 25.62 6.61
C SER A 23 12.28 25.69 5.15
N GLU A 24 11.91 26.87 4.70
CA GLU A 24 11.51 27.18 3.32
C GLU A 24 12.48 26.60 2.27
N GLY A 25 13.75 26.35 2.67
CA GLY A 25 14.77 25.76 1.82
C GLY A 25 14.58 24.27 1.48
N PHE A 26 13.65 23.56 2.12
CA PHE A 26 13.37 22.15 1.81
C PHE A 26 12.09 21.93 1.00
N VAL A 27 11.35 23.01 0.76
CA VAL A 27 10.12 22.93 -0.04
C VAL A 27 10.51 22.97 -1.53
N ILE A 28 10.14 21.94 -2.25
CA ILE A 28 10.24 21.91 -3.71
C ILE A 28 8.98 22.55 -4.27
N LEU A 29 9.12 23.68 -4.93
CA LEU A 29 8.00 24.38 -5.56
C LEU A 29 7.54 23.62 -6.81
N GLU A 30 6.25 23.70 -7.12
CA GLU A 30 5.64 23.00 -8.26
C GLU A 30 6.31 23.36 -9.60
N ASP A 31 6.69 24.61 -9.77
CA ASP A 31 7.41 25.08 -10.98
C ASP A 31 8.82 24.51 -11.14
N LYS A 32 9.33 23.83 -10.10
CA LYS A 32 10.63 23.12 -10.11
C LYS A 32 10.47 21.62 -10.35
N VAL A 33 9.25 21.13 -10.53
CA VAL A 33 8.96 19.72 -10.81
C VAL A 33 8.60 19.55 -12.28
N THR A 34 9.23 18.58 -12.92
CA THR A 34 8.92 18.21 -14.31
C THR A 34 8.48 16.76 -14.35
N ASP A 35 7.27 16.52 -14.85
CA ASP A 35 6.78 15.16 -15.07
C ASP A 35 7.46 14.54 -16.28
N LEU A 36 8.19 13.48 -16.07
CA LEU A 36 8.92 12.73 -17.10
C LEU A 36 8.23 11.43 -17.52
N THR A 37 7.02 11.18 -17.05
CA THR A 37 6.29 9.92 -17.31
C THR A 37 6.14 9.64 -18.81
N ALA A 38 5.90 10.67 -19.61
CA ALA A 38 5.77 10.53 -21.06
C ALA A 38 7.06 10.13 -21.77
N PHE A 39 8.21 10.29 -21.13
CA PHE A 39 9.52 9.93 -21.64
C PHE A 39 10.01 8.55 -21.18
N LEU A 40 9.21 7.88 -20.36
CA LEU A 40 9.47 6.53 -19.88
C LEU A 40 8.83 5.51 -20.83
N SER A 41 9.65 4.65 -21.39
CA SER A 41 9.17 3.55 -22.25
C SER A 41 8.64 2.37 -21.42
N SER A 42 7.90 1.47 -22.05
CA SER A 42 7.28 0.31 -21.39
C SER A 42 8.27 -0.71 -20.82
N ASP A 43 9.52 -0.67 -21.26
CA ASP A 43 10.64 -1.48 -20.74
C ASP A 43 11.43 -0.78 -19.61
N GLY A 44 10.92 0.38 -19.15
CA GLY A 44 11.50 1.12 -18.04
C GLY A 44 12.67 2.03 -18.41
N MET A 45 12.91 2.27 -19.72
CA MET A 45 13.98 3.16 -20.18
C MET A 45 13.47 4.59 -20.22
N LEU A 46 14.13 5.49 -19.49
CA LEU A 46 13.88 6.93 -19.54
C LEU A 46 14.80 7.57 -20.59
N THR A 47 14.19 8.23 -21.56
CA THR A 47 14.93 9.00 -22.58
C THR A 47 14.45 10.45 -22.55
N TRP A 48 15.29 11.34 -22.04
CA TRP A 48 14.97 12.74 -21.85
C TRP A 48 16.16 13.65 -22.20
N ASN A 49 15.90 14.72 -22.92
CA ASN A 49 16.90 15.75 -23.18
C ASN A 49 17.00 16.66 -21.96
N VAL A 50 18.01 16.41 -21.14
CA VAL A 50 18.22 17.10 -19.86
C VAL A 50 18.58 18.57 -20.13
N PRO A 51 17.80 19.55 -19.65
CA PRO A 51 18.18 20.96 -19.70
C PRO A 51 19.45 21.24 -18.87
N GLU A 52 20.08 22.38 -19.12
CA GLU A 52 21.21 22.82 -18.32
C GLU A 52 20.80 22.99 -16.84
N GLY A 53 21.66 22.52 -15.92
CA GLY A 53 21.43 22.59 -14.47
C GLY A 53 21.64 21.27 -13.76
N ASP A 54 21.42 21.28 -12.44
CA ASP A 54 21.47 20.11 -11.58
C ASP A 54 20.08 19.53 -11.41
N TRP A 55 19.92 18.23 -11.64
CA TRP A 55 18.64 17.54 -11.62
C TRP A 55 18.66 16.34 -10.67
N ILE A 56 17.55 16.14 -9.99
CA ILE A 56 17.27 14.91 -9.24
C ILE A 56 16.11 14.21 -9.93
N ILE A 57 16.34 12.99 -10.40
CA ILE A 57 15.30 12.16 -10.98
C ILE A 57 14.77 11.23 -9.91
N SER A 58 13.46 11.34 -9.62
CA SER A 58 12.76 10.44 -8.70
C SER A 58 11.86 9.49 -9.50
N CYS A 59 12.03 8.20 -9.28
CA CYS A 59 11.14 7.19 -9.82
C CYS A 59 10.19 6.72 -8.71
N LEU A 60 8.89 6.86 -8.95
CA LEU A 60 7.84 6.39 -8.04
C LEU A 60 7.24 5.12 -8.63
N GLU A 61 7.26 4.06 -7.86
CA GLU A 61 6.76 2.77 -8.28
C GLU A 61 5.78 2.22 -7.24
N MET A 62 4.65 1.69 -7.70
CA MET A 62 3.76 0.90 -6.88
C MET A 62 4.10 -0.58 -7.02
N LYS A 63 4.32 -1.24 -5.92
CA LYS A 63 4.56 -2.69 -5.89
C LYS A 63 3.95 -3.32 -4.65
N THR A 64 3.78 -4.63 -4.70
CA THR A 64 3.33 -5.38 -3.53
C THR A 64 4.35 -5.28 -2.39
N THR A 65 3.87 -5.28 -1.15
CA THR A 65 4.73 -5.33 0.04
C THR A 65 5.52 -6.64 0.14
N GLY A 66 5.09 -7.67 -0.58
CA GLY A 66 5.66 -9.01 -0.49
C GLY A 66 5.27 -9.77 0.78
N VAL A 67 4.45 -9.17 1.65
CA VAL A 67 3.99 -9.82 2.88
C VAL A 67 2.93 -10.84 2.55
N THR A 68 3.05 -12.02 3.17
CA THR A 68 2.09 -13.12 3.05
C THR A 68 1.35 -13.31 4.36
N ASN A 69 0.14 -13.85 4.26
CA ASN A 69 -0.66 -14.21 5.42
C ASN A 69 0.03 -15.31 6.24
N THR A 70 -0.02 -15.16 7.57
CA THR A 70 0.58 -16.12 8.52
C THR A 70 -0.16 -16.05 9.87
N PRO A 71 -0.39 -17.15 10.57
CA PRO A 71 -0.10 -18.53 10.16
C PRO A 71 -1.11 -19.05 9.12
N ALA A 72 -0.63 -19.77 8.11
CA ALA A 72 -1.46 -20.42 7.11
C ALA A 72 -0.82 -21.72 6.62
N THR A 73 -1.62 -22.66 6.09
CA THR A 73 -1.07 -23.83 5.43
C THR A 73 -0.44 -23.42 4.09
N PRO A 74 0.48 -24.22 3.51
CA PRO A 74 1.08 -23.90 2.23
C PRO A 74 0.04 -23.59 1.12
N GLU A 75 -1.06 -24.32 1.10
CA GLU A 75 -2.13 -24.17 0.10
C GLU A 75 -2.93 -22.88 0.29
N ALA A 76 -2.96 -22.34 1.49
CA ALA A 76 -3.67 -21.10 1.84
C ALA A 76 -2.72 -19.89 1.95
N THR A 77 -1.41 -20.10 1.75
CA THR A 77 -0.45 -19.00 1.81
C THR A 77 -0.48 -18.18 0.53
N GLY A 78 -0.66 -16.88 0.68
CA GLY A 78 -0.66 -15.91 -0.41
C GLY A 78 -0.31 -14.52 0.09
N LEU A 79 -0.23 -13.57 -0.83
CA LEU A 79 -0.04 -12.17 -0.47
C LEU A 79 -1.20 -11.66 0.37
N GLU A 80 -0.89 -10.82 1.35
CA GLU A 80 -1.91 -10.09 2.09
C GLU A 80 -2.77 -9.23 1.15
N VAL A 81 -4.06 -9.14 1.47
CA VAL A 81 -5.00 -8.35 0.70
C VAL A 81 -4.70 -6.85 0.83
N ASP A 82 -4.88 -6.13 -0.25
CA ASP A 82 -4.85 -4.67 -0.24
C ASP A 82 -6.04 -4.13 0.56
N LYS A 83 -5.78 -3.71 1.79
CA LYS A 83 -6.79 -3.24 2.73
C LYS A 83 -7.29 -1.82 2.46
N MET A 84 -6.61 -1.07 1.62
CA MET A 84 -7.04 0.25 1.18
C MET A 84 -8.00 0.17 -0.02
N SER A 85 -8.03 -0.98 -0.72
CA SER A 85 -8.91 -1.20 -1.87
C SER A 85 -10.20 -1.91 -1.48
N ARG A 86 -11.33 -1.23 -1.63
CA ARG A 86 -12.67 -1.84 -1.45
C ARG A 86 -12.85 -3.06 -2.35
N LYS A 87 -12.38 -2.98 -3.59
CA LYS A 87 -12.45 -4.07 -4.57
C LYS A 87 -11.74 -5.32 -4.07
N HIS A 88 -10.50 -5.18 -3.58
CA HIS A 88 -9.70 -6.31 -3.13
C HIS A 88 -10.22 -6.89 -1.82
N VAL A 89 -10.64 -6.06 -0.87
CA VAL A 89 -11.26 -6.52 0.38
C VAL A 89 -12.56 -7.25 0.09
N SER A 90 -13.41 -6.74 -0.81
CA SER A 90 -14.66 -7.42 -1.18
C SER A 90 -14.39 -8.77 -1.85
N ALA A 91 -13.41 -8.84 -2.75
CA ALA A 91 -13.03 -10.09 -3.41
C ALA A 91 -12.48 -11.11 -2.40
N HIS A 92 -11.67 -10.68 -1.45
CA HIS A 92 -11.15 -11.53 -0.39
C HIS A 92 -12.27 -12.08 0.50
N PHE A 93 -13.20 -11.21 0.93
CA PHE A 93 -14.36 -11.62 1.72
C PHE A 93 -15.23 -12.63 0.94
N ASP A 94 -15.50 -12.37 -0.32
CA ASP A 94 -16.33 -13.22 -1.15
C ASP A 94 -15.69 -14.60 -1.43
N ALA A 95 -14.38 -14.65 -1.60
CA ALA A 95 -13.64 -15.89 -1.80
C ALA A 95 -13.66 -16.83 -0.59
N TYR A 96 -13.82 -16.30 0.61
CA TYR A 96 -13.86 -17.08 1.86
C TYR A 96 -15.27 -17.13 2.45
N MET A 97 -15.76 -16.03 3.00
CA MET A 97 -17.06 -15.97 3.65
C MET A 97 -18.22 -16.13 2.66
N GLY A 98 -18.07 -15.52 1.48
CA GLY A 98 -19.05 -15.67 0.41
C GLY A 98 -19.20 -17.12 -0.03
N GLU A 99 -18.11 -17.86 -0.09
CA GLU A 99 -18.14 -19.29 -0.44
C GLU A 99 -18.81 -20.14 0.63
N ILE A 100 -18.58 -19.86 1.91
CA ILE A 100 -19.29 -20.49 3.03
C ILE A 100 -20.80 -20.23 2.93
N LEU A 101 -21.18 -18.98 2.66
CA LEU A 101 -22.58 -18.57 2.55
C LEU A 101 -23.26 -19.19 1.32
N ARG A 102 -22.56 -19.43 0.24
CA ARG A 102 -23.10 -20.11 -0.94
C ARG A 102 -23.30 -21.62 -0.74
N ARG A 103 -22.36 -22.25 -0.03
CA ARG A 103 -22.39 -23.73 0.17
C ARG A 103 -23.30 -24.19 1.28
N ILE A 104 -23.50 -23.40 2.32
CA ILE A 104 -24.32 -23.77 3.47
C ILE A 104 -25.67 -23.09 3.34
N PRO A 105 -26.77 -23.85 3.22
CA PRO A 105 -28.14 -23.30 3.20
C PRO A 105 -28.40 -22.42 4.43
N GLU A 106 -29.18 -21.38 4.27
CA GLU A 106 -29.49 -20.43 5.35
C GLU A 106 -30.07 -21.12 6.60
N ALA A 107 -30.94 -22.11 6.40
CA ALA A 107 -31.53 -22.88 7.50
C ALA A 107 -30.49 -23.63 8.33
N ASP A 108 -29.32 -23.95 7.76
CA ASP A 108 -28.28 -24.74 8.41
C ASP A 108 -27.17 -23.84 9.02
N ARG A 109 -27.18 -22.54 8.71
CA ARG A 109 -26.21 -21.56 9.23
C ARG A 109 -26.49 -21.08 10.65
N LYS A 110 -27.11 -21.92 11.49
CA LYS A 110 -27.58 -21.55 12.82
C LYS A 110 -26.47 -21.13 13.79
N SER A 111 -25.29 -21.70 13.64
CA SER A 111 -24.10 -21.40 14.48
C SER A 111 -23.26 -20.26 13.98
N LEU A 112 -23.40 -19.85 12.72
CA LEU A 112 -22.67 -18.70 12.17
C LEU A 112 -23.36 -17.40 12.61
N LYS A 113 -22.90 -16.81 13.69
CA LYS A 113 -23.49 -15.61 14.30
C LYS A 113 -22.61 -14.38 14.20
N ILE A 114 -21.30 -14.57 14.19
CA ILE A 114 -20.33 -13.49 14.30
C ILE A 114 -19.18 -13.81 13.34
N VAL A 115 -18.72 -12.78 12.67
CA VAL A 115 -17.43 -12.76 11.95
C VAL A 115 -16.57 -11.72 12.63
N VAL A 116 -15.35 -12.08 12.95
CA VAL A 116 -14.38 -11.19 13.59
C VAL A 116 -13.32 -10.81 12.55
N GLN A 117 -13.07 -9.52 12.42
CA GLN A 117 -11.91 -9.00 11.75
C GLN A 117 -11.01 -8.39 12.81
N ASP A 118 -9.83 -8.91 12.95
CA ASP A 118 -8.85 -8.46 13.92
C ASP A 118 -7.85 -7.47 13.33
N SER A 119 -6.87 -7.09 14.12
CA SER A 119 -5.82 -6.14 13.81
C SER A 119 -5.02 -6.52 12.57
N TYR A 120 -4.51 -5.51 11.89
CA TYR A 120 -3.58 -5.67 10.79
C TYR A 120 -2.14 -5.55 11.30
N GLU A 121 -1.42 -6.67 11.33
CA GLU A 121 -0.07 -6.75 11.91
C GLU A 121 1.04 -7.01 10.88
N THR A 122 0.76 -6.81 9.60
CA THR A 122 1.67 -7.17 8.50
C THR A 122 2.48 -6.00 7.95
N GLY A 123 2.70 -4.97 8.76
CA GLY A 123 3.49 -3.80 8.38
C GLY A 123 2.65 -2.66 7.81
N SER A 124 3.31 -1.71 7.17
CA SER A 124 2.65 -0.50 6.65
C SER A 124 2.33 -0.65 5.17
N GLN A 125 1.10 -0.37 4.81
CA GLN A 125 0.65 -0.12 3.46
C GLN A 125 0.44 1.39 3.31
N ASN A 126 0.97 1.99 2.25
CA ASN A 126 0.89 3.44 2.01
C ASN A 126 0.32 3.80 0.63
N TRP A 127 -0.08 2.81 -0.16
CA TRP A 127 -0.59 3.01 -1.50
C TRP A 127 -1.60 1.94 -1.90
N THR A 128 -2.50 2.29 -2.82
CA THR A 128 -3.44 1.40 -3.49
C THR A 128 -3.56 1.79 -4.97
N ASP A 129 -4.08 0.91 -5.80
CA ASP A 129 -4.14 1.07 -7.26
C ASP A 129 -5.01 2.25 -7.74
N ASP A 130 -5.96 2.70 -6.94
CA ASP A 130 -6.84 3.84 -7.24
C ASP A 130 -6.54 5.12 -6.43
N MET A 131 -5.38 5.17 -5.74
CA MET A 131 -5.02 6.27 -4.86
C MET A 131 -5.08 7.63 -5.56
N LEU A 132 -4.51 7.74 -6.76
CA LEU A 132 -4.48 9.00 -7.51
C LEU A 132 -5.86 9.51 -7.95
N VAL A 133 -6.86 8.64 -7.97
CA VAL A 133 -8.23 9.00 -8.36
C VAL A 133 -9.09 9.29 -7.14
N THR A 134 -8.74 8.71 -5.99
CA THR A 134 -9.53 8.76 -4.76
C THR A 134 -9.12 9.91 -3.85
N PHE A 135 -7.87 10.34 -3.91
CA PHE A 135 -7.27 11.44 -3.17
C PHE A 135 -6.85 12.60 -4.07
#